data_7a2c5db57aa4c9204cddee4e16a22faf
#
_entry.id   7a2c5db57aa4c9204cddee4e16a22faf
#
_cell.length_a   1.000
_cell.length_b   1.000
_cell.length_c   1.000
_cell.angle_alpha   90.00
_cell.angle_beta   90.00
_cell.angle_gamma   90.00
#
_symmetry.space_group_name_H-M   'P 1'
#
loop_
_entity.id
_entity.type
_entity.pdbx_description
1 polymer ?
#
loop_
_entity_poly.entity_id
_entity_poly.type
_entity_poly.pdbx_seq_one_letter_code
_entity_poly.pdbx_strand_id
1 'polypeptide(L)'
;MRVDVQGAAKIRQLTGTGAALIFMTTLSEDELVQRLRDRKSESPEGLNLRIATARKELERMTEFDYCVVNQDMSLDDTVDRIMAIIEAEHSRVRPRMVNL
;
A
#
# COMPACT_ATOMS: atom_id res chain seq x y z
N MET A 1 6.83 -5.90 -8.76
CA MET A 1 7.66 -4.68 -8.68
C MET A 1 7.22 -3.86 -7.47
N ARG A 2 8.17 -3.35 -6.74
CA ARG A 2 7.94 -2.53 -5.56
C ARG A 2 8.16 -1.06 -5.90
N VAL A 3 7.13 -0.23 -5.71
CA VAL A 3 7.18 1.19 -6.05
C VAL A 3 6.52 2.01 -4.94
N ASP A 4 6.83 3.30 -4.89
CA ASP A 4 6.11 4.21 -4.00
C ASP A 4 4.76 4.60 -4.62
N VAL A 5 3.95 5.39 -3.88
CA VAL A 5 2.60 5.77 -4.36
C VAL A 5 2.66 6.62 -5.62
N GLN A 6 3.71 7.40 -5.82
CA GLN A 6 3.87 8.18 -7.04
C GLN A 6 4.22 7.29 -8.24
N GLY A 7 5.10 6.31 -8.03
CA GLY A 7 5.42 5.32 -9.04
C GLY A 7 4.22 4.46 -9.41
N ALA A 8 3.42 4.07 -8.42
CA ALA A 8 2.19 3.34 -8.64
C ALA A 8 1.20 4.14 -9.49
N ALA A 9 1.06 5.43 -9.23
CA ALA A 9 0.19 6.31 -10.01
C ALA A 9 0.64 6.35 -11.48
N LYS A 10 1.94 6.43 -11.74
CA LYS A 10 2.47 6.39 -13.11
C LYS A 10 2.17 5.06 -13.80
N ILE A 11 2.33 3.95 -13.08
CA ILE A 11 2.00 2.62 -13.61
C ILE A 11 0.51 2.56 -13.96
N ARG A 12 -0.35 3.10 -13.10
CA ARG A 12 -1.80 3.15 -13.36
C ARG A 12 -2.11 3.96 -14.61
N GLN A 13 -1.44 5.08 -14.83
CA GLN A 13 -1.63 5.89 -16.04
C GLN A 13 -1.21 5.14 -17.30
N LEU A 14 -0.14 4.37 -17.24
CA LEU A 14 0.38 3.64 -18.40
C LEU A 14 -0.42 2.38 -18.70
N THR A 15 -0.91 1.69 -17.69
CA THR A 15 -1.53 0.37 -17.83
C THR A 15 -3.04 0.36 -17.62
N GLY A 16 -3.62 1.45 -17.12
CA GLY A 16 -5.04 1.49 -16.76
C GLY A 16 -5.35 0.41 -15.72
N THR A 17 -6.31 -0.46 -16.03
CA THR A 17 -6.65 -1.59 -15.17
C THR A 17 -5.87 -2.86 -15.51
N GLY A 18 -4.88 -2.77 -16.40
CA GLY A 18 -4.09 -3.93 -16.82
C GLY A 18 -3.15 -4.46 -15.74
N ALA A 19 -2.76 -3.62 -14.78
CA ALA A 19 -1.92 -4.03 -13.66
C ALA A 19 -2.74 -4.09 -12.37
N ALA A 20 -2.49 -5.10 -11.54
CA ALA A 20 -3.05 -5.16 -10.19
C ALA A 20 -2.09 -4.46 -9.23
N LEU A 21 -2.57 -3.43 -8.56
CA LEU A 21 -1.77 -2.65 -7.61
C LEU A 21 -2.14 -3.03 -6.18
N ILE A 22 -1.14 -3.43 -5.41
CA ILE A 22 -1.30 -3.84 -4.02
C ILE A 22 -0.64 -2.81 -3.12
N PHE A 23 -1.43 -2.19 -2.24
CA PHE A 23 -0.92 -1.30 -1.20
C PHE A 23 -0.57 -2.14 0.02
N MET A 24 0.67 -2.05 0.47
CA MET A 24 1.13 -2.80 1.64
C MET A 24 1.41 -1.85 2.78
N THR A 25 0.84 -2.15 3.94
CA THR A 25 1.11 -1.41 5.17
C THR A 25 1.22 -2.38 6.33
N THR A 26 1.98 -1.99 7.34
CA THR A 26 2.15 -2.81 8.54
C THR A 26 1.12 -2.49 9.61
N LEU A 27 0.46 -1.34 9.51
CA LEU A 27 -0.39 -0.81 10.58
C LEU A 27 -1.62 -0.14 9.99
N SER A 28 -2.70 -0.08 10.78
CA SER A 28 -3.81 0.83 10.52
C SER A 28 -3.34 2.28 10.65
N GLU A 29 -4.15 3.22 10.17
CA GLU A 29 -3.83 4.65 10.28
C GLU A 29 -3.57 5.06 11.73
N ASP A 30 -4.44 4.65 12.65
CA ASP A 30 -4.32 5.01 14.06
C ASP A 30 -3.05 4.43 14.69
N GLU A 31 -2.71 3.20 14.39
CA GLU A 31 -1.49 2.57 14.89
C GLU A 31 -0.24 3.23 14.30
N LEU A 32 -0.28 3.61 13.03
CA LEU A 32 0.83 4.31 12.39
C LEU A 32 1.07 5.65 13.04
N VAL A 33 0.01 6.43 13.26
CA VAL A 33 0.10 7.73 13.94
C VAL A 33 0.66 7.55 15.36
N GLN A 34 0.19 6.56 16.09
CA GLN A 34 0.66 6.29 17.45
C GLN A 34 2.15 5.93 17.46
N ARG A 35 2.61 5.10 16.53
CA ARG A 35 4.03 4.76 16.44
C ARG A 35 4.90 5.96 16.10
N LEU A 36 4.44 6.82 15.22
CA LEU A 36 5.17 8.04 14.90
C LEU A 36 5.28 8.96 16.10
N ARG A 37 4.23 9.05 16.91
CA ARG A 37 4.23 9.85 18.15
C ARG A 37 5.15 9.26 19.22
N ASP A 38 5.28 7.94 19.28
CA ASP A 38 6.13 7.27 20.26
C ASP A 38 7.62 7.40 19.92
N ARG A 39 7.96 7.78 18.71
CA ARG A 39 9.34 8.12 18.34
C ARG A 39 9.70 9.48 18.92
N LYS A 40 10.50 9.48 19.97
CA LYS A 40 10.86 10.70 20.71
C LYS A 40 12.01 11.50 20.10
N SER A 41 12.46 11.17 18.91
CA SER A 41 13.66 11.77 18.30
C SER A 41 13.39 13.01 17.45
N GLU A 42 12.15 13.47 17.34
CA GLU A 42 11.79 14.60 16.49
C GLU A 42 11.09 15.70 17.25
N SER A 43 11.22 16.94 16.71
CA SER A 43 10.45 18.06 17.22
C SER A 43 8.96 17.83 16.98
N PRO A 44 8.07 18.43 17.79
CA PRO A 44 6.63 18.32 17.56
C PRO A 44 6.20 18.73 16.15
N GLU A 45 6.86 19.70 15.57
CA GLU A 45 6.58 20.19 14.23
C GLU A 45 6.96 19.17 13.16
N GLY A 46 8.14 18.57 13.29
CA GLY A 46 8.58 17.50 12.40
C GLY A 46 7.70 16.26 12.49
N LEU A 47 7.27 15.92 13.70
CA LEU A 47 6.35 14.82 13.92
C LEU A 47 4.99 15.07 13.25
N ASN A 48 4.43 16.26 13.41
CA ASN A 48 3.16 16.61 12.78
C ASN A 48 3.25 16.57 11.26
N LEU A 49 4.37 16.99 10.69
CA LEU A 49 4.60 16.89 9.25
C LEU A 49 4.63 15.45 8.77
N ARG A 50 5.29 14.57 9.50
CA ARG A 50 5.32 13.13 9.17
C ARG A 50 3.95 12.49 9.24
N ILE A 51 3.17 12.82 10.26
CA ILE A 51 1.80 12.31 10.40
C ILE A 51 0.95 12.77 9.22
N ALA A 52 1.04 14.04 8.85
CA ALA A 52 0.30 14.59 7.71
C ALA A 52 0.69 13.89 6.41
N THR A 53 1.98 13.64 6.19
CA THR A 53 2.49 12.96 5.01
C THR A 53 1.98 11.52 4.96
N ALA A 54 2.04 10.81 6.08
CA ALA A 54 1.54 9.42 6.17
C ALA A 54 0.05 9.34 5.89
N ARG A 55 -0.74 10.29 6.40
CA ARG A 55 -2.17 10.34 6.14
C ARG A 55 -2.47 10.58 4.66
N LYS A 56 -1.72 11.46 4.00
CA LYS A 56 -1.87 11.71 2.57
C LYS A 56 -1.56 10.46 1.74
N GLU A 57 -0.53 9.72 2.11
CA GLU A 57 -0.19 8.48 1.45
C GLU A 57 -1.29 7.43 1.61
N LEU A 58 -1.87 7.33 2.82
CA LEU A 58 -2.98 6.40 3.07
C LEU A 58 -4.24 6.79 2.31
N GLU A 59 -4.50 8.08 2.13
CA GLU A 59 -5.63 8.54 1.31
C GLU A 59 -5.51 8.06 -0.14
N ARG A 60 -4.29 7.89 -0.64
CA ARG A 60 -4.05 7.39 -1.99
C ARG A 60 -4.24 5.89 -2.13
N MET A 61 -4.52 5.20 -1.03
CA MET A 61 -4.81 3.76 -1.06
C MET A 61 -5.98 3.43 -1.98
N THR A 62 -6.93 4.36 -2.17
CA THR A 62 -8.06 4.17 -3.08
C THR A 62 -7.66 4.05 -4.55
N GLU A 63 -6.44 4.43 -4.91
CA GLU A 63 -5.89 4.26 -6.25
C GLU A 63 -5.41 2.83 -6.51
N PHE A 64 -5.35 2.01 -5.48
CA PHE A 64 -4.87 0.63 -5.53
C PHE A 64 -6.05 -0.34 -5.62
N ASP A 65 -5.76 -1.56 -6.05
CA ASP A 65 -6.79 -2.61 -6.18
C ASP A 65 -6.95 -3.42 -4.90
N TYR A 66 -5.87 -3.56 -4.13
CA TYR A 66 -5.84 -4.35 -2.91
C TYR A 66 -5.07 -3.62 -1.83
N CYS A 67 -5.42 -3.88 -0.59
CA CYS A 67 -4.67 -3.42 0.57
C CYS A 67 -4.34 -4.60 1.47
N VAL A 68 -3.06 -4.82 1.73
CA VAL A 68 -2.60 -5.85 2.64
C VAL A 68 -2.05 -5.19 3.90
N VAL A 69 -2.71 -5.42 5.02
CA VAL A 69 -2.27 -4.94 6.33
C VAL A 69 -1.61 -6.10 7.07
N ASN A 70 -0.35 -5.93 7.44
CA ASN A 70 0.40 -6.95 8.17
C ASN A 70 0.87 -6.38 9.51
N GLN A 71 0.04 -6.51 10.53
CA GLN A 71 0.29 -5.93 11.86
C GLN A 71 1.45 -6.58 12.58
N ASP A 72 1.62 -7.88 12.43
CA ASP A 72 2.63 -8.64 13.15
C ASP A 72 3.95 -8.73 12.41
N MET A 73 4.04 -8.12 11.25
CA MET A 73 5.23 -8.11 10.40
C MET A 73 5.75 -9.52 10.08
N SER A 74 4.88 -10.53 10.12
CA SER A 74 5.23 -11.87 9.70
C SER A 74 5.37 -11.92 8.18
N LEU A 75 6.56 -12.25 7.71
CA LEU A 75 6.81 -12.37 6.28
C LEU A 75 5.97 -13.47 5.66
N ASP A 76 5.82 -14.59 6.37
CA ASP A 76 5.03 -15.73 5.87
C ASP A 76 3.56 -15.36 5.68
N ASP A 77 2.95 -14.65 6.62
CA ASP A 77 1.57 -14.20 6.50
C ASP A 77 1.39 -13.23 5.34
N THR A 78 2.34 -12.32 5.15
CA THR A 78 2.33 -11.38 4.03
C THR A 78 2.40 -12.12 2.70
N VAL A 79 3.31 -13.07 2.59
CA VAL A 79 3.47 -13.89 1.37
C VAL A 79 2.19 -14.67 1.10
N ASP A 80 1.58 -15.28 2.12
CA ASP A 80 0.34 -16.04 1.95
C ASP A 80 -0.80 -15.17 1.42
N ARG A 81 -0.94 -13.95 1.94
CA ARG A 81 -1.96 -13.01 1.47
C ARG A 81 -1.72 -12.58 0.03
N ILE A 82 -0.47 -12.29 -0.32
CA ILE A 82 -0.12 -11.91 -1.69
C ILE A 82 -0.36 -13.07 -2.64
N MET A 83 0.00 -14.29 -2.26
CA MET A 83 -0.27 -15.48 -3.07
C MET A 83 -1.76 -15.71 -3.28
N ALA A 84 -2.58 -15.48 -2.26
CA ALA A 84 -4.04 -15.57 -2.38
C ALA A 84 -4.58 -14.54 -3.38
N ILE A 85 -4.05 -13.33 -3.38
CA ILE A 85 -4.41 -12.29 -4.36
C ILE A 85 -4.01 -12.71 -5.77
N ILE A 86 -2.83 -13.26 -5.95
CA ILE A 86 -2.36 -13.74 -7.25
C ILE A 86 -3.27 -14.85 -7.77
N GLU A 87 -3.63 -15.80 -6.92
CA GLU A 87 -4.55 -16.87 -7.31
C GLU A 87 -5.93 -16.34 -7.69
N ALA A 88 -6.45 -15.36 -6.92
CA ALA A 88 -7.71 -14.73 -7.23
C ALA A 88 -7.65 -13.98 -8.58
N GLU A 89 -6.55 -13.30 -8.85
CA GLU A 89 -6.35 -12.61 -10.12
C GLU A 89 -6.32 -13.60 -11.31
N HIS A 90 -5.71 -14.76 -11.12
CA HIS A 90 -5.70 -15.81 -12.15
C HIS A 90 -7.10 -16.39 -12.41
N SER A 91 -7.99 -16.28 -11.44
CA SER A 91 -9.35 -16.81 -11.55
C SER A 91 -10.37 -15.81 -12.08
N ARG A 92 -9.93 -14.60 -12.44
CA ARG A 92 -10.82 -13.57 -12.97
C ARG A 92 -11.45 -14.02 -14.29
N VAL A 93 -12.74 -13.80 -14.43
CA VAL A 93 -13.45 -14.05 -15.69
C VAL A 93 -12.88 -13.17 -16.80
N ARG A 94 -12.54 -11.92 -16.44
CA ARG A 94 -11.92 -10.96 -17.36
C ARG A 94 -10.50 -10.70 -16.90
N PRO A 95 -9.49 -11.38 -17.47
CA PRO A 95 -8.09 -11.16 -17.09
C PRO A 95 -7.68 -9.70 -17.33
N ARG A 96 -6.78 -9.22 -16.50
CA ARG A 96 -6.21 -7.90 -16.72
C ARG A 96 -5.29 -7.96 -17.93
N MET A 97 -5.42 -6.96 -18.81
CA MET A 97 -4.62 -6.89 -20.03
C MET A 97 -3.92 -5.54 -20.08
N VAL A 98 -2.63 -5.57 -20.42
CA VAL A 98 -1.82 -4.37 -20.58
C VAL A 98 -1.66 -4.10 -22.07
N ASN A 99 -2.14 -2.93 -22.50
CA ASN A 99 -1.90 -2.43 -23.85
C ASN A 99 -0.82 -1.35 -23.77
N LEU A 100 0.40 -1.73 -24.08
CA LEU A 100 1.52 -0.81 -24.12
C LEU A 100 1.82 -0.41 -25.56
#